data_e092a173b66e37273fb4c0acd95ad340
#
_entry.id   e092a173b66e37273fb4c0acd95ad340
#
_cell.length_a   1.000
_cell.length_b   1.000
_cell.length_c   1.000
_cell.angle_alpha   90.00
_cell.angle_beta   90.00
_cell.angle_gamma   90.00
#
_symmetry.space_group_name_H-M   'P 1'
#
loop_
_entity.id
_entity.type
_entity.pdbx_description
1 polymer ?
#
loop_
_entity_poly.entity_id
_entity_poly.type
_entity_poly.pdbx_seq_one_letter_code
_entity_poly.pdbx_strand_id
1 'polypeptide(L)'
;MENERGANIMLGGEEYTLILTTKATKEIAGKYGGLENLGDKLLKSENFEMALNEVVWLITLLANQSILIHNIKNKENKRELLTEEMVELLTSPLDLAGFKSALSEALYKGTERNIVSEDNTKNSQVG
;
A
#
# COMPACT_ATOMS: atom_id res chain seq x y z
N MET A 1 10.46 -1.48 15.40
CA MET A 1 10.75 -0.16 14.87
C MET A 1 9.68 0.26 13.87
N GLU A 2 9.20 1.45 14.01
CA GLU A 2 8.17 1.94 13.11
C GLU A 2 8.72 2.15 11.70
N ASN A 3 7.95 1.74 10.70
CA ASN A 3 8.35 1.92 9.31
C ASN A 3 7.89 3.29 8.82
N GLU A 4 8.83 4.18 8.56
CA GLU A 4 8.53 5.54 8.10
C GLU A 4 7.90 5.57 6.71
N ARG A 5 8.08 4.52 5.92
CA ARG A 5 7.63 4.50 4.54
C ARG A 5 6.27 3.83 4.34
N GLY A 6 5.85 3.02 5.29
CA GLY A 6 4.63 2.26 5.12
C GLY A 6 3.94 1.91 6.42
N ALA A 7 3.02 0.97 6.33
CA ALA A 7 2.26 0.46 7.46
C ALA A 7 2.33 -1.06 7.47
N ASN A 8 2.38 -1.64 8.65
CA ASN A 8 2.49 -3.10 8.78
C ASN A 8 1.13 -3.75 8.99
N ILE A 9 0.95 -4.92 8.41
CA ILE A 9 -0.22 -5.76 8.63
C ILE A 9 0.22 -7.19 8.87
N MET A 10 -0.67 -7.99 9.45
CA MET A 10 -0.42 -9.43 9.65
C MET A 10 -1.32 -10.21 8.71
N LEU A 11 -0.73 -11.11 7.94
CA LEU A 11 -1.44 -12.02 7.06
C LEU A 11 -0.95 -13.44 7.33
N GLY A 12 -1.85 -14.32 7.72
CA GLY A 12 -1.48 -15.71 7.93
C GLY A 12 -0.36 -15.92 8.93
N GLY A 13 -0.26 -15.05 9.92
CA GLY A 13 0.76 -15.14 10.94
C GLY A 13 2.08 -14.50 10.58
N GLU A 14 2.18 -13.89 9.42
CA GLU A 14 3.39 -13.20 8.98
C GLU A 14 3.13 -11.70 8.85
N GLU A 15 4.16 -10.92 9.16
CA GLU A 15 4.08 -9.47 9.02
C GLU A 15 4.45 -9.04 7.62
N TYR A 16 3.66 -8.15 7.04
CA TYR A 16 3.93 -7.54 5.74
C TYR A 16 3.87 -6.04 5.88
N THR A 17 4.72 -5.35 5.13
CA THR A 17 4.72 -3.88 5.11
C THR A 17 4.07 -3.40 3.82
N LEU A 18 3.07 -2.55 3.95
CA LEU A 18 2.40 -1.92 2.82
C LEU A 18 3.16 -0.64 2.47
N ILE A 19 3.64 -0.53 1.25
CA ILE A 19 4.43 0.62 0.80
C ILE A 19 3.87 1.17 -0.50
N LEU A 20 3.70 2.48 -0.57
CA LEU A 20 3.33 3.16 -1.81
C LEU A 20 4.62 3.58 -2.52
N THR A 21 4.92 2.89 -3.61
CA THR A 21 6.09 3.19 -4.45
C THR A 21 5.64 3.93 -5.70
N THR A 22 6.60 4.39 -6.49
CA THR A 22 6.31 4.95 -7.81
C THR A 22 5.59 3.93 -8.69
N LYS A 23 6.06 2.67 -8.65
CA LYS A 23 5.42 1.60 -9.42
C LYS A 23 3.97 1.41 -9.01
N ALA A 24 3.70 1.34 -7.71
CA ALA A 24 2.33 1.17 -7.21
C ALA A 24 1.47 2.38 -7.57
N THR A 25 2.02 3.57 -7.47
CA THR A 25 1.30 4.79 -7.82
C THR A 25 0.85 4.76 -9.28
N LYS A 26 1.71 4.30 -10.18
CA LYS A 26 1.35 4.17 -11.59
C LYS A 26 0.22 3.17 -11.80
N GLU A 27 0.25 2.04 -11.10
CA GLU A 27 -0.79 1.03 -11.23
C GLU A 27 -2.12 1.53 -10.67
N ILE A 28 -2.08 2.25 -9.54
CA ILE A 28 -3.27 2.84 -8.96
C ILE A 28 -3.86 3.88 -9.91
N ALA A 29 -3.01 4.73 -10.48
CA ALA A 29 -3.47 5.74 -11.43
C ALA A 29 -4.12 5.09 -12.66
N GLY A 30 -3.57 3.98 -13.12
CA GLY A 30 -4.13 3.26 -14.25
C GLY A 30 -5.49 2.66 -13.95
N LYS A 31 -5.70 2.21 -12.73
CA LYS A 31 -6.96 1.58 -12.32
C LYS A 31 -8.04 2.59 -11.93
N TYR A 32 -7.68 3.65 -11.24
CA TYR A 32 -8.64 4.59 -10.65
C TYR A 32 -8.60 5.99 -11.28
N GLY A 33 -7.60 6.27 -12.08
CA GLY A 33 -7.41 7.59 -12.63
C GLY A 33 -6.63 8.54 -11.74
N GLY A 34 -6.23 8.10 -10.54
CA GLY A 34 -5.44 8.91 -9.62
C GLY A 34 -5.65 8.51 -8.19
N LEU A 35 -4.79 9.00 -7.31
CA LEU A 35 -4.90 8.70 -5.88
C LEU A 35 -6.13 9.32 -5.23
N GLU A 36 -6.58 10.47 -5.72
CA GLU A 36 -7.78 11.11 -5.20
C GLU A 36 -9.01 10.24 -5.40
N ASN A 37 -9.14 9.64 -6.57
CA ASN A 37 -10.26 8.76 -6.87
C ASN A 37 -10.24 7.51 -5.99
N LEU A 38 -9.04 7.01 -5.70
CA LEU A 38 -8.88 5.88 -4.81
C LEU A 38 -9.37 6.22 -3.40
N GLY A 39 -8.99 7.38 -2.90
CA GLY A 39 -9.42 7.83 -1.59
C GLY A 39 -10.94 7.87 -1.48
N ASP A 40 -11.59 8.42 -2.49
CA ASP A 40 -13.05 8.47 -2.53
C ASP A 40 -13.66 7.08 -2.53
N LYS A 41 -13.11 6.17 -3.32
CA LYS A 41 -13.64 4.81 -3.37
C LYS A 41 -13.47 4.05 -2.05
N LEU A 42 -12.32 4.19 -1.41
CA LEU A 42 -12.08 3.52 -0.14
C LEU A 42 -12.97 4.05 0.98
N LEU A 43 -13.15 5.37 1.05
CA LEU A 43 -13.84 5.99 2.16
C LEU A 43 -15.35 6.05 1.97
N LYS A 44 -15.81 6.13 0.72
CA LYS A 44 -17.23 6.34 0.42
C LYS A 44 -17.94 5.13 -0.17
N SER A 45 -17.25 4.02 -0.36
CA SER A 45 -17.88 2.83 -0.93
C SER A 45 -18.87 2.24 0.06
N GLU A 46 -20.13 2.20 -0.33
CA GLU A 46 -21.19 1.57 0.46
C GLU A 46 -21.38 0.11 0.05
N ASN A 47 -20.85 -0.27 -1.10
CA ASN A 47 -20.96 -1.65 -1.57
C ASN A 47 -19.87 -2.49 -0.92
N PHE A 48 -20.29 -3.37 -0.01
CA PHE A 48 -19.38 -4.18 0.79
C PHE A 48 -18.50 -5.09 -0.07
N GLU A 49 -19.10 -5.74 -1.07
CA GLU A 49 -18.35 -6.66 -1.94
C GLU A 49 -17.30 -5.93 -2.77
N MET A 50 -17.66 -4.80 -3.35
CA MET A 50 -16.71 -3.99 -4.09
C MET A 50 -15.59 -3.50 -3.21
N ALA A 51 -15.94 -3.11 -1.98
CA ALA A 51 -14.94 -2.65 -1.03
C ALA A 51 -13.94 -3.77 -0.70
N LEU A 52 -14.42 -5.00 -0.56
CA LEU A 52 -13.53 -6.14 -0.30
C LEU A 52 -12.57 -6.36 -1.46
N ASN A 53 -13.07 -6.36 -2.69
CA ASN A 53 -12.23 -6.55 -3.86
C ASN A 53 -11.17 -5.47 -3.99
N GLU A 54 -11.54 -4.22 -3.73
CA GLU A 54 -10.60 -3.10 -3.79
C GLU A 54 -9.52 -3.23 -2.71
N VAL A 55 -9.93 -3.59 -1.50
CA VAL A 55 -8.98 -3.75 -0.40
C VAL A 55 -8.01 -4.89 -0.69
N VAL A 56 -8.51 -6.02 -1.18
CA VAL A 56 -7.66 -7.16 -1.53
C VAL A 56 -6.64 -6.76 -2.60
N TRP A 57 -7.07 -6.06 -3.64
CA TRP A 57 -6.18 -5.63 -4.71
C TRP A 57 -5.09 -4.70 -4.17
N LEU A 58 -5.49 -3.73 -3.35
CA LEU A 58 -4.53 -2.77 -2.79
C LEU A 58 -3.55 -3.41 -1.83
N ILE A 59 -4.03 -4.29 -0.96
CA ILE A 59 -3.14 -5.01 -0.04
C ILE A 59 -2.11 -5.81 -0.83
N THR A 60 -2.57 -6.55 -1.84
CA THR A 60 -1.68 -7.34 -2.67
C THR A 60 -0.63 -6.46 -3.35
N LEU A 61 -1.07 -5.37 -3.95
CA LEU A 61 -0.17 -4.44 -4.63
C LEU A 61 0.87 -3.85 -3.67
N LEU A 62 0.41 -3.27 -2.56
CA LEU A 62 1.31 -2.54 -1.66
C LEU A 62 2.22 -3.46 -0.85
N ALA A 63 1.72 -4.64 -0.46
CA ALA A 63 2.57 -5.62 0.24
C ALA A 63 3.65 -6.15 -0.70
N ASN A 64 3.31 -6.36 -1.96
CA ASN A 64 4.29 -6.82 -2.93
C ASN A 64 5.38 -5.79 -3.22
N GLN A 65 5.12 -4.51 -2.99
CA GLN A 65 6.16 -3.51 -3.16
C GLN A 65 7.32 -3.74 -2.19
N SER A 66 7.02 -4.03 -0.92
CA SER A 66 8.07 -4.30 0.05
C SER A 66 8.83 -5.58 -0.29
N ILE A 67 8.12 -6.60 -0.79
CA ILE A 67 8.75 -7.85 -1.22
C ILE A 67 9.67 -7.62 -2.41
N LEU A 68 9.21 -6.85 -3.40
CA LEU A 68 10.03 -6.53 -4.57
C LEU A 68 11.29 -5.75 -4.18
N ILE A 69 11.15 -4.80 -3.25
CA ILE A 69 12.30 -4.04 -2.75
C ILE A 69 13.29 -4.98 -2.06
N HIS A 70 12.76 -5.88 -1.22
CA HIS A 70 13.59 -6.88 -0.57
C HIS A 70 14.34 -7.72 -1.59
N ASN A 71 13.65 -8.15 -2.63
CA ASN A 71 14.22 -9.03 -3.66
C ASN A 71 15.33 -8.35 -4.47
N ILE A 72 15.20 -7.05 -4.70
CA ILE A 72 16.25 -6.28 -5.38
C ILE A 72 17.52 -6.25 -4.53
N LYS A 73 17.35 -6.10 -3.22
CA LYS A 73 18.49 -6.00 -2.28
C LYS A 73 19.03 -7.35 -1.85
N ASN A 74 18.27 -8.43 -2.01
CA ASN A 74 18.63 -9.76 -1.52
C ASN A 74 18.40 -10.80 -2.61
N LYS A 75 19.20 -10.72 -3.66
CA LYS A 75 19.01 -11.57 -4.84
C LYS A 75 19.13 -13.06 -4.57
N GLU A 76 19.85 -13.45 -3.53
CA GLU A 76 20.02 -14.85 -3.18
C GLU A 76 18.93 -15.37 -2.24
N ASN A 77 18.17 -14.47 -1.62
CA ASN A 77 17.13 -14.83 -0.66
C ASN A 77 15.83 -14.13 -1.03
N LYS A 78 15.34 -14.38 -2.23
CA LYS A 78 14.10 -13.77 -2.70
C LYS A 78 12.89 -14.36 -2.00
N ARG A 79 11.91 -13.52 -1.76
CA ARG A 79 10.63 -13.93 -1.19
C ARG A 79 9.59 -14.03 -2.30
N GLU A 80 8.64 -14.93 -2.11
CA GLU A 80 7.56 -15.11 -3.05
C GLU A 80 6.57 -13.95 -2.95
N LEU A 81 6.07 -13.51 -4.10
CA LEU A 81 5.05 -12.46 -4.14
C LEU A 81 3.70 -13.02 -3.70
N LEU A 82 2.89 -12.16 -3.11
CA LEU A 82 1.52 -12.50 -2.78
C LEU A 82 0.65 -12.41 -4.03
N THR A 83 -0.38 -13.25 -4.08
CA THR A 83 -1.45 -13.15 -5.07
C THR A 83 -2.71 -12.69 -4.36
N GLU A 84 -3.67 -12.18 -5.13
CA GLU A 84 -4.95 -11.79 -4.54
C GLU A 84 -5.64 -13.00 -3.91
N GLU A 85 -5.53 -14.17 -4.55
CA GLU A 85 -6.11 -15.38 -3.99
C GLU A 85 -5.51 -15.71 -2.61
N MET A 86 -4.19 -15.57 -2.47
CA MET A 86 -3.54 -15.79 -1.17
C MET A 86 -4.08 -14.83 -0.12
N VAL A 87 -4.21 -13.56 -0.47
CA VAL A 87 -4.75 -12.57 0.46
C VAL A 87 -6.18 -12.93 0.85
N GLU A 88 -7.00 -13.34 -0.12
CA GLU A 88 -8.37 -13.72 0.17
C GLU A 88 -8.48 -14.94 1.07
N LEU A 89 -7.58 -15.90 0.88
CA LEU A 89 -7.60 -17.13 1.68
C LEU A 89 -7.03 -16.93 3.09
N LEU A 90 -6.11 -15.98 3.26
CA LEU A 90 -5.45 -15.74 4.54
C LEU A 90 -6.15 -14.70 5.41
N THR A 91 -7.25 -14.13 4.94
CA THR A 91 -7.98 -13.09 5.67
C THR A 91 -9.45 -13.44 5.80
N SER A 92 -10.11 -12.75 6.73
CA SER A 92 -11.56 -12.74 6.82
C SER A 92 -12.06 -11.35 6.42
N PRO A 93 -13.37 -11.20 6.14
CA PRO A 93 -13.90 -9.86 5.86
C PRO A 93 -13.64 -8.85 6.99
N LEU A 94 -13.64 -9.34 8.23
CA LEU A 94 -13.35 -8.47 9.38
C LEU A 94 -11.89 -8.01 9.36
N ASP A 95 -10.96 -8.90 9.01
CA ASP A 95 -9.55 -8.55 8.87
C ASP A 95 -9.38 -7.45 7.81
N LEU A 96 -10.03 -7.62 6.67
CA LEU A 96 -9.93 -6.66 5.57
C LEU A 96 -10.47 -5.30 5.98
N ALA A 97 -11.56 -5.26 6.74
CA ALA A 97 -12.09 -4.00 7.25
C ALA A 97 -11.06 -3.32 8.16
N GLY A 98 -10.36 -4.09 8.98
CA GLY A 98 -9.32 -3.55 9.84
C GLY A 98 -8.12 -3.03 9.06
N PHE A 99 -7.83 -3.63 7.91
CA PHE A 99 -6.67 -3.24 7.09
C PHE A 99 -6.88 -1.92 6.35
N LYS A 100 -8.10 -1.41 6.28
CA LYS A 100 -8.36 -0.11 5.64
C LYS A 100 -7.55 1.01 6.28
N SER A 101 -7.39 0.95 7.60
CA SER A 101 -6.59 1.94 8.32
C SER A 101 -5.13 1.88 7.90
N ALA A 102 -4.57 0.66 7.81
CA ALA A 102 -3.19 0.49 7.39
C ALA A 102 -2.98 0.94 5.94
N LEU A 103 -3.96 0.66 5.07
CA LEU A 103 -3.91 1.12 3.68
C LEU A 103 -3.87 2.63 3.62
N SER A 104 -4.75 3.29 4.35
CA SER A 104 -4.80 4.76 4.38
C SER A 104 -3.48 5.33 4.88
N GLU A 105 -2.91 4.73 5.92
CA GLU A 105 -1.63 5.17 6.46
C GLU A 105 -0.50 5.01 5.43
N ALA A 106 -0.45 3.87 4.73
CA ALA A 106 0.58 3.63 3.74
C ALA A 106 0.48 4.63 2.57
N LEU A 107 -0.74 4.88 2.11
CA LEU A 107 -0.97 5.85 1.05
C LEU A 107 -0.60 7.25 1.48
N TYR A 108 -0.97 7.62 2.70
CA TYR A 108 -0.63 8.93 3.25
C TYR A 108 0.88 9.11 3.37
N LYS A 109 1.57 8.13 3.94
CA LYS A 109 3.03 8.20 4.11
C LYS A 109 3.75 8.32 2.78
N GLY A 110 3.30 7.60 1.76
CA GLY A 110 3.88 7.69 0.42
C GLY A 110 3.69 9.07 -0.18
N THR A 111 2.50 9.62 -0.06
CA THR A 111 2.18 10.95 -0.57
C THR A 111 2.92 12.03 0.23
N GLU A 112 2.94 11.90 1.56
CA GLU A 112 3.61 12.85 2.42
C GLU A 112 5.10 12.92 2.14
N ARG A 113 5.75 11.78 1.90
CA ARG A 113 7.18 11.78 1.57
C ARG A 113 7.46 12.60 0.32
N ASN A 114 6.62 12.50 -0.68
CA ASN A 114 6.78 13.29 -1.90
C ASN A 114 6.61 14.77 -1.62
N ILE A 115 5.62 15.13 -0.82
CA ILE A 115 5.38 16.52 -0.45
C ILE A 115 6.54 17.08 0.36
N VAL A 116 7.02 16.32 1.35
CA VAL A 116 8.15 16.73 2.18
C VAL A 116 9.39 16.94 1.35
N SER A 117 9.65 16.08 0.38
CA SER A 117 10.79 16.22 -0.52
C SER A 117 10.72 17.52 -1.32
N GLU A 118 9.54 17.84 -1.85
CA GLU A 118 9.33 19.09 -2.58
C GLU A 118 9.52 20.31 -1.69
N ASP A 119 8.96 20.26 -0.49
CA ASP A 119 9.09 21.36 0.47
C ASP A 119 10.54 21.57 0.87
N ASN A 120 11.27 20.49 1.10
CA ASN A 120 12.69 20.57 1.44
C ASN A 120 13.49 21.22 0.30
N THR A 121 13.15 20.86 -0.93
CA THR A 121 13.80 21.45 -2.10
C THR A 121 13.54 22.94 -2.16
N LYS A 122 12.29 23.36 -1.96
CA LYS A 122 11.91 24.76 -1.96
C LYS A 122 12.63 25.51 -0.85
N ASN A 123 12.66 24.94 0.34
CA ASN A 123 13.33 25.56 1.48
C ASN A 123 14.82 25.72 1.21
N SER A 124 15.42 24.74 0.60
CA SER A 124 16.84 24.81 0.24
C SER A 124 17.11 25.93 -0.75
N GLN A 125 16.18 26.18 -1.67
CA GLN A 125 16.32 27.25 -2.64
C GLN A 125 16.14 28.62 -2.01
N VAL A 126 15.24 28.74 -1.06
CA VAL A 126 14.95 30.00 -0.38
C VAL A 126 16.00 30.31 0.68
N GLY A 127 16.41 29.31 1.37
CA GLY A 127 17.37 29.44 2.45
C GLY A 127 18.78 29.49 1.94
#